data_b7462dc914cacde1e53ff3c98e878129
#
_entry.id   b7462dc914cacde1e53ff3c98e878129
#
_cell.length_a   1.000
_cell.length_b   1.000
_cell.length_c   1.000
_cell.angle_alpha   90.00
_cell.angle_beta   90.00
_cell.angle_gamma   90.00
#
_symmetry.space_group_name_H-M   'P 1'
#
loop_
_entity.id
_entity.type
_entity.pdbx_description
1 polymer ?
#
loop_
_entity_poly.entity_id
_entity_poly.type
_entity_poly.pdbx_seq_one_letter_code
_entity_poly.pdbx_strand_id
1 'polypeptide(L)'
;LLVKGELISDYKIHIDYPGIKVKKIHKADSPNYLFIDLIISNSTKAGIVKLKFKKEEKELIYDYKLAIKRSKNEQNEGFNSSDVVYLITPDRFANGNYSNDIIKGLKEDRIDRDDNYARHGGDLQGIADNIDYLKDMGFTSLWLNPVLINDMKEGSYHGYATTDYYTVDPRFGTMEDYLNLSTIAEKNNIKLIKDIIVNHCGLYHWWMEDLPFDDWLNFQEIYLNSTDDTIEQNTVYSNHRRSTIQDIYAAKVDYRGMLDGWFVPTMPDL
;
A
#
# COMPACT_ATOMS: atom_id res chain seq x y z
N LEU A 1 -13.05 5.62 -7.88
CA LEU A 1 -11.68 6.13 -8.11
C LEU A 1 -11.41 7.28 -7.16
N LEU A 2 -10.21 7.28 -6.54
CA LEU A 2 -9.63 8.46 -5.91
C LEU A 2 -8.76 9.17 -6.93
N VAL A 3 -8.90 10.48 -7.06
CA VAL A 3 -8.10 11.32 -7.95
C VAL A 3 -7.51 12.46 -7.11
N LYS A 4 -6.18 12.65 -7.16
CA LYS A 4 -5.46 13.77 -6.55
C LYS A 4 -4.84 14.64 -7.64
N GLY A 5 -4.94 15.93 -7.51
CA GLY A 5 -4.32 16.92 -8.37
C GLY A 5 -4.61 18.33 -7.88
N GLU A 6 -3.76 19.28 -8.20
CA GLU A 6 -3.92 20.68 -7.77
C GLU A 6 -5.29 21.23 -8.22
N LEU A 7 -6.13 21.62 -7.24
CA LEU A 7 -7.49 22.14 -7.44
C LEU A 7 -8.35 21.27 -8.37
N ILE A 8 -8.18 19.95 -8.32
CA ILE A 8 -8.88 19.03 -9.22
C ILE A 8 -10.41 19.07 -9.03
N SER A 9 -10.90 19.47 -7.85
CA SER A 9 -12.32 19.62 -7.57
C SER A 9 -13.01 20.69 -8.39
N ASP A 10 -12.26 21.60 -9.03
CA ASP A 10 -12.77 22.63 -9.92
C ASP A 10 -12.98 22.12 -11.36
N TYR A 11 -12.42 20.98 -11.68
CA TYR A 11 -12.52 20.42 -13.02
C TYR A 11 -13.78 19.58 -13.18
N LYS A 12 -14.35 19.62 -14.39
CA LYS A 12 -15.42 18.71 -14.78
C LYS A 12 -14.80 17.45 -15.39
N ILE A 13 -15.20 16.30 -14.86
CA ILE A 13 -14.76 15.02 -15.44
C ILE A 13 -15.64 14.64 -16.62
N HIS A 14 -14.99 14.15 -17.67
CA HIS A 14 -15.63 13.53 -18.82
C HIS A 14 -14.93 12.20 -19.14
N ILE A 15 -15.74 11.15 -19.32
CA ILE A 15 -15.28 9.81 -19.70
C ILE A 15 -16.08 9.39 -20.91
N ASP A 16 -15.38 9.20 -22.05
CA ASP A 16 -15.98 8.68 -23.26
C ASP A 16 -15.40 7.30 -23.55
N TYR A 17 -16.03 6.29 -22.94
CA TYR A 17 -15.62 4.90 -23.12
C TYR A 17 -16.87 3.99 -23.11
N PRO A 18 -17.04 3.10 -24.12
CA PRO A 18 -18.21 2.25 -24.23
C PRO A 18 -18.41 1.39 -22.97
N GLY A 19 -19.57 1.53 -22.33
CA GLY A 19 -19.93 0.78 -21.14
C GLY A 19 -19.46 1.37 -19.81
N ILE A 20 -18.80 2.53 -19.81
CA ILE A 20 -18.42 3.24 -18.58
C ILE A 20 -19.25 4.52 -18.45
N LYS A 21 -19.78 4.75 -17.24
CA LYS A 21 -20.51 5.98 -16.90
C LYS A 21 -20.10 6.47 -15.52
N VAL A 22 -19.95 7.78 -15.38
CA VAL A 22 -19.82 8.42 -14.07
C VAL A 22 -21.19 8.31 -13.36
N LYS A 23 -21.23 7.69 -12.20
CA LYS A 23 -22.44 7.57 -11.36
C LYS A 23 -22.56 8.76 -10.44
N LYS A 24 -21.49 9.11 -9.74
CA LYS A 24 -21.45 10.19 -8.77
C LYS A 24 -20.03 10.71 -8.62
N ILE A 25 -19.92 11.99 -8.34
CA ILE A 25 -18.66 12.65 -7.97
C ILE A 25 -18.84 13.18 -6.55
N HIS A 26 -17.89 12.85 -5.69
CA HIS A 26 -17.82 13.34 -4.33
C HIS A 26 -16.61 14.27 -4.22
N LYS A 27 -16.82 15.47 -3.74
CA LYS A 27 -15.76 16.41 -3.40
C LYS A 27 -15.29 16.12 -1.99
N ALA A 28 -14.01 16.27 -1.76
CA ALA A 28 -13.41 16.24 -0.44
C ALA A 28 -13.38 17.65 0.16
N ASP A 29 -12.97 17.78 1.42
CA ASP A 29 -12.74 19.08 2.07
C ASP A 29 -11.53 19.77 1.44
N SER A 30 -10.46 19.03 1.15
CA SER A 30 -9.39 19.52 0.31
C SER A 30 -9.81 19.60 -1.16
N PRO A 31 -9.61 20.77 -1.83
CA PRO A 31 -9.95 20.94 -3.24
C PRO A 31 -9.07 20.10 -4.19
N ASN A 32 -8.04 19.47 -3.66
CA ASN A 32 -7.08 18.67 -4.43
C ASN A 32 -7.53 17.23 -4.63
N TYR A 33 -8.73 16.86 -4.17
CA TYR A 33 -9.24 15.49 -4.28
C TYR A 33 -10.64 15.42 -4.90
N LEU A 34 -10.86 14.33 -5.63
CA LEU A 34 -12.18 13.88 -6.06
C LEU A 34 -12.32 12.38 -5.84
N PHE A 35 -13.48 11.95 -5.37
CA PHE A 35 -13.87 10.54 -5.36
C PHE A 35 -14.96 10.33 -6.41
N ILE A 36 -14.72 9.40 -7.32
CA ILE A 36 -15.57 9.20 -8.51
C ILE A 36 -16.11 7.78 -8.53
N ASP A 37 -17.43 7.67 -8.41
CA ASP A 37 -18.14 6.41 -8.60
C ASP A 37 -18.36 6.16 -10.08
N LEU A 38 -17.91 5.01 -10.57
CA LEU A 38 -18.12 4.55 -11.93
C LEU A 38 -19.09 3.37 -11.99
N ILE A 39 -19.94 3.36 -13.00
CA ILE A 39 -20.65 2.16 -13.42
C ILE A 39 -19.90 1.59 -14.61
N ILE A 40 -19.46 0.33 -14.51
CA ILE A 40 -18.79 -0.41 -15.58
C ILE A 40 -19.73 -1.57 -15.97
N SER A 41 -20.20 -1.54 -17.22
CA SER A 41 -21.07 -2.60 -17.75
C SER A 41 -20.31 -3.93 -17.89
N ASN A 42 -21.00 -5.04 -17.73
CA ASN A 42 -20.44 -6.38 -17.96
C ASN A 42 -19.93 -6.58 -19.39
N SER A 43 -20.43 -5.80 -20.36
CA SER A 43 -20.00 -5.83 -21.76
C SER A 43 -18.80 -4.92 -22.05
N THR A 44 -18.32 -4.17 -21.07
CA THR A 44 -17.19 -3.24 -21.25
C THR A 44 -15.92 -4.04 -21.57
N LYS A 45 -15.26 -3.66 -22.66
CA LYS A 45 -13.98 -4.29 -23.02
C LYS A 45 -12.84 -3.66 -22.24
N ALA A 46 -11.79 -4.44 -21.97
CA ALA A 46 -10.55 -3.93 -21.43
C ALA A 46 -9.85 -2.99 -22.43
N GLY A 47 -9.08 -2.05 -21.93
CA GLY A 47 -8.37 -1.08 -22.74
C GLY A 47 -7.96 0.15 -21.96
N ILE A 48 -7.53 1.20 -22.66
CA ILE A 48 -7.17 2.49 -22.06
C ILE A 48 -8.40 3.40 -22.05
N VAL A 49 -8.84 3.74 -20.85
CA VAL A 49 -9.94 4.68 -20.61
C VAL A 49 -9.35 6.06 -20.37
N LYS A 50 -9.66 7.02 -21.23
CA LYS A 50 -9.21 8.40 -21.05
C LYS A 50 -10.13 9.13 -20.08
N LEU A 51 -9.60 9.45 -18.90
CA LEU A 51 -10.25 10.32 -17.94
C LEU A 51 -9.85 11.76 -18.28
N LYS A 52 -10.81 12.56 -18.72
CA LYS A 52 -10.59 13.94 -19.13
C LYS A 52 -11.14 14.89 -18.06
N PHE A 53 -10.31 15.78 -17.58
CA PHE A 53 -10.68 16.79 -16.59
C PHE A 53 -10.57 18.16 -17.27
N LYS A 54 -11.68 18.91 -17.33
CA LYS A 54 -11.76 20.19 -18.02
C LYS A 54 -12.12 21.33 -17.07
N LYS A 55 -11.37 22.41 -17.13
CA LYS A 55 -11.65 23.67 -16.48
C LYS A 55 -11.32 24.81 -17.43
N GLU A 56 -12.34 25.56 -17.90
CA GLU A 56 -12.20 26.59 -18.91
C GLU A 56 -11.45 26.06 -20.16
N GLU A 57 -10.32 26.66 -20.51
CA GLU A 57 -9.48 26.26 -21.67
C GLU A 57 -8.45 25.17 -21.31
N LYS A 58 -8.37 24.75 -20.02
CA LYS A 58 -7.44 23.73 -19.56
C LYS A 58 -8.07 22.35 -19.62
N GLU A 59 -7.35 21.40 -20.17
CA GLU A 59 -7.71 19.98 -20.17
C GLU A 59 -6.54 19.14 -19.63
N LEU A 60 -6.85 18.26 -18.66
CA LEU A 60 -5.94 17.23 -18.17
C LEU A 60 -6.48 15.88 -18.64
N ILE A 61 -5.61 15.01 -19.11
CA ILE A 61 -5.99 13.67 -19.56
C ILE A 61 -5.15 12.65 -18.79
N TYR A 62 -5.83 11.68 -18.19
CA TYR A 62 -5.19 10.55 -17.54
C TYR A 62 -5.62 9.25 -18.24
N ASP A 63 -4.66 8.46 -18.68
CA ASP A 63 -4.88 7.16 -19.30
C ASP A 63 -5.03 6.08 -18.25
N TYR A 64 -6.28 5.71 -17.93
CA TYR A 64 -6.60 4.67 -16.95
C TYR A 64 -6.68 3.30 -17.65
N LYS A 65 -5.82 2.36 -17.22
CA LYS A 65 -5.82 0.99 -17.76
C LYS A 65 -6.93 0.17 -17.11
N LEU A 66 -7.97 -0.13 -17.90
CA LEU A 66 -8.99 -1.10 -17.51
C LEU A 66 -8.52 -2.51 -17.89
N ALA A 67 -8.22 -3.32 -16.89
CA ALA A 67 -7.76 -4.70 -17.10
C ALA A 67 -8.90 -5.64 -17.54
N ILE A 68 -8.51 -6.74 -18.18
CA ILE A 68 -9.43 -7.84 -18.49
C ILE A 68 -9.89 -8.47 -17.18
N LYS A 69 -11.21 -8.65 -17.03
CA LYS A 69 -11.75 -9.43 -15.93
C LYS A 69 -11.37 -10.91 -16.13
N ARG A 70 -10.67 -11.48 -15.18
CA ARG A 70 -10.37 -12.93 -15.20
C ARG A 70 -11.67 -13.74 -15.20
N SER A 71 -11.70 -14.83 -15.95
CA SER A 71 -12.81 -15.78 -15.91
C SER A 71 -12.87 -16.46 -14.53
N LYS A 72 -14.04 -17.05 -14.21
CA LYS A 72 -14.16 -17.81 -12.95
C LYS A 72 -13.18 -18.99 -12.87
N ASN A 73 -12.80 -19.56 -14.01
CA ASN A 73 -11.87 -20.68 -14.09
C ASN A 73 -10.39 -20.26 -13.99
N GLU A 74 -10.11 -18.95 -14.11
CA GLU A 74 -8.78 -18.35 -13.97
C GLU A 74 -8.62 -17.61 -12.61
N GLN A 75 -9.58 -17.80 -11.70
CA GLN A 75 -9.45 -17.26 -10.35
C GLN A 75 -8.34 -18.01 -9.62
N ASN A 76 -7.43 -17.27 -9.02
CA ASN A 76 -6.40 -17.86 -8.19
C ASN A 76 -7.06 -18.71 -7.09
N GLU A 77 -6.62 -19.94 -6.95
CA GLU A 77 -6.92 -20.70 -5.74
C GLU A 77 -6.32 -19.97 -4.55
N GLY A 78 -7.14 -19.69 -3.54
CA GLY A 78 -6.66 -19.24 -2.25
C GLY A 78 -5.83 -20.32 -1.56
N PHE A 79 -5.24 -19.99 -0.44
CA PHE A 79 -4.61 -20.98 0.45
C PHE A 79 -5.68 -21.67 1.32
N ASN A 80 -5.38 -22.87 1.78
CA ASN A 80 -6.27 -23.68 2.63
C ASN A 80 -5.45 -24.51 3.65
N SER A 81 -6.11 -25.37 4.40
CA SER A 81 -5.48 -26.16 5.47
C SER A 81 -4.44 -27.20 4.99
N SER A 82 -4.33 -27.44 3.69
CA SER A 82 -3.26 -28.29 3.13
C SER A 82 -1.99 -27.50 2.77
N ASP A 83 -2.03 -26.18 2.85
CA ASP A 83 -0.87 -25.35 2.53
C ASP A 83 0.08 -25.23 3.72
N VAL A 84 1.38 -25.25 3.41
CA VAL A 84 2.46 -24.91 4.32
C VAL A 84 2.93 -23.50 3.98
N VAL A 85 2.57 -22.54 4.82
CA VAL A 85 2.83 -21.11 4.60
C VAL A 85 4.15 -20.72 5.25
N TYR A 86 5.02 -20.07 4.49
CA TYR A 86 6.24 -19.45 5.01
C TYR A 86 6.14 -17.93 4.92
N LEU A 87 6.24 -17.28 6.10
CA LEU A 87 6.30 -15.83 6.19
C LEU A 87 7.71 -15.35 5.91
N ILE A 88 7.86 -14.49 4.92
CA ILE A 88 9.13 -13.89 4.51
C ILE A 88 9.10 -12.39 4.74
N THR A 89 10.09 -11.88 5.47
CA THR A 89 10.47 -10.46 5.42
C THR A 89 11.50 -10.32 4.31
N PRO A 90 11.17 -9.75 3.13
CA PRO A 90 12.06 -9.75 1.96
C PRO A 90 13.45 -9.21 2.26
N ASP A 91 13.53 -8.08 2.97
CA ASP A 91 14.79 -7.45 3.39
C ASP A 91 15.72 -8.40 4.17
N ARG A 92 15.17 -9.39 4.87
CA ARG A 92 15.92 -10.32 5.75
C ARG A 92 16.22 -11.65 5.10
N PHE A 93 15.70 -11.93 3.91
CA PHE A 93 15.81 -13.25 3.33
C PHE A 93 17.07 -13.41 2.47
N ALA A 94 17.13 -12.78 1.33
CA ALA A 94 18.29 -12.85 0.43
C ALA A 94 18.35 -11.60 -0.45
N ASN A 95 19.56 -11.12 -0.72
CA ASN A 95 19.83 -10.03 -1.65
C ASN A 95 20.17 -10.61 -3.01
N GLY A 96 19.32 -10.40 -4.01
CA GLY A 96 19.53 -10.81 -5.40
C GLY A 96 20.03 -9.68 -6.29
N ASN A 97 19.81 -8.41 -5.87
CA ASN A 97 20.20 -7.24 -6.63
C ASN A 97 20.81 -6.15 -5.76
N TYR A 98 22.11 -6.15 -5.59
CA TYR A 98 22.82 -5.14 -4.78
C TYR A 98 22.70 -3.70 -5.30
N SER A 99 22.22 -3.48 -6.53
CA SER A 99 22.08 -2.13 -7.09
C SER A 99 20.85 -1.38 -6.54
N ASN A 100 19.91 -2.09 -5.93
CA ASN A 100 18.70 -1.49 -5.33
C ASN A 100 18.78 -1.32 -3.80
N ASP A 101 19.88 -1.71 -3.17
CA ASP A 101 20.08 -1.61 -1.71
C ASP A 101 19.82 -0.20 -1.19
N ILE A 102 20.32 0.81 -1.90
CA ILE A 102 20.19 2.23 -1.56
C ILE A 102 19.61 2.99 -2.74
N ILE A 103 18.46 3.60 -2.53
CA ILE A 103 17.77 4.41 -3.53
C ILE A 103 17.85 5.88 -3.16
N LYS A 104 18.48 6.66 -4.04
CA LYS A 104 18.61 8.11 -3.83
C LYS A 104 17.23 8.77 -3.73
N GLY A 105 17.03 9.52 -2.66
CA GLY A 105 15.79 10.27 -2.41
C GLY A 105 14.83 9.61 -1.43
N LEU A 106 15.04 8.35 -1.07
CA LEU A 106 14.37 7.74 0.06
C LEU A 106 15.06 8.11 1.38
N LYS A 107 14.28 8.13 2.47
CA LYS A 107 14.71 8.64 3.77
C LYS A 107 15.71 7.75 4.49
N GLU A 108 15.48 6.43 4.46
CA GLU A 108 16.42 5.46 4.99
C GLU A 108 17.36 4.99 3.88
N ASP A 109 18.62 5.42 3.97
CA ASP A 109 19.62 5.32 2.92
C ASP A 109 20.86 4.49 3.34
N ARG A 110 20.73 3.64 4.37
CA ARG A 110 21.83 2.77 4.82
C ARG A 110 21.45 1.31 4.84
N ILE A 111 22.42 0.47 4.61
CA ILE A 111 22.40 -0.98 4.87
C ILE A 111 23.32 -1.25 6.07
N ASP A 112 22.81 -1.96 7.06
CA ASP A 112 23.59 -2.37 8.23
C ASP A 112 23.03 -3.69 8.77
N ARG A 113 23.74 -4.79 8.49
CA ARG A 113 23.31 -6.14 8.88
C ARG A 113 23.57 -6.45 10.36
N ASP A 114 24.33 -5.65 11.04
CA ASP A 114 24.58 -5.78 12.47
C ASP A 114 23.53 -5.03 13.30
N ASP A 115 22.78 -4.13 12.67
CA ASP A 115 21.67 -3.40 13.29
C ASP A 115 20.32 -4.08 12.94
N ASN A 116 19.63 -4.61 13.94
CA ASN A 116 18.34 -5.28 13.77
C ASN A 116 17.23 -4.36 13.23
N TYR A 117 17.36 -3.07 13.35
CA TYR A 117 16.36 -2.08 12.89
C TYR A 117 16.70 -1.47 11.54
N ALA A 118 17.94 -1.56 11.09
CA ALA A 118 18.32 -1.11 9.75
C ALA A 118 17.95 -2.11 8.67
N ARG A 119 18.02 -1.68 7.41
CA ARG A 119 17.84 -2.55 6.26
C ARG A 119 19.05 -3.48 6.07
N HIS A 120 18.79 -4.69 5.57
CA HIS A 120 19.81 -5.71 5.28
C HIS A 120 19.99 -5.96 3.78
N GLY A 121 19.11 -5.41 2.94
CA GLY A 121 19.23 -5.43 1.48
C GLY A 121 18.63 -6.66 0.79
N GLY A 122 17.87 -7.49 1.48
CA GLY A 122 17.11 -8.57 0.81
C GLY A 122 15.99 -8.00 -0.06
N ASP A 123 15.64 -8.70 -1.16
CA ASP A 123 14.76 -8.21 -2.20
C ASP A 123 13.94 -9.31 -2.90
N LEU A 124 13.07 -8.91 -3.84
CA LEU A 124 12.24 -9.84 -4.61
C LEU A 124 13.05 -10.77 -5.51
N GLN A 125 14.18 -10.29 -6.05
CA GLN A 125 15.08 -11.10 -6.85
C GLN A 125 15.73 -12.20 -6.01
N GLY A 126 16.19 -11.87 -4.80
CA GLY A 126 16.75 -12.84 -3.88
C GLY A 126 15.75 -13.94 -3.48
N ILE A 127 14.45 -13.61 -3.37
CA ILE A 127 13.42 -14.63 -3.15
C ILE A 127 13.27 -15.50 -4.41
N ALA A 128 13.22 -14.88 -5.60
CA ALA A 128 13.08 -15.59 -6.86
C ALA A 128 14.24 -16.55 -7.12
N ASP A 129 15.47 -16.12 -6.83
CA ASP A 129 16.69 -16.93 -7.01
C ASP A 129 16.75 -18.14 -6.08
N ASN A 130 16.01 -18.11 -4.96
CA ASN A 130 15.97 -19.17 -3.95
C ASN A 130 14.65 -19.97 -3.97
N ILE A 131 13.88 -19.91 -5.06
CA ILE A 131 12.58 -20.59 -5.13
C ILE A 131 12.69 -22.10 -4.99
N ASP A 132 13.74 -22.71 -5.54
CA ASP A 132 13.99 -24.16 -5.47
C ASP A 132 14.28 -24.58 -4.02
N TYR A 133 15.07 -23.79 -3.27
CA TYR A 133 15.29 -24.01 -1.84
C TYR A 133 13.97 -24.00 -1.07
N LEU A 134 13.11 -23.01 -1.33
CA LEU A 134 11.81 -22.89 -0.65
C LEU A 134 10.90 -24.08 -0.97
N LYS A 135 10.93 -24.55 -2.21
CA LYS A 135 10.20 -25.73 -2.66
C LYS A 135 10.72 -27.00 -2.00
N ASP A 136 12.04 -27.19 -1.95
CA ASP A 136 12.68 -28.37 -1.34
C ASP A 136 12.41 -28.44 0.18
N MET A 137 12.22 -27.30 0.84
CA MET A 137 11.77 -27.21 2.24
C MET A 137 10.29 -27.59 2.43
N GLY A 138 9.54 -27.78 1.34
CA GLY A 138 8.13 -28.21 1.37
C GLY A 138 7.12 -27.08 1.54
N PHE A 139 7.50 -25.82 1.35
CA PHE A 139 6.56 -24.71 1.38
C PHE A 139 5.69 -24.69 0.14
N THR A 140 4.38 -24.48 0.30
CA THR A 140 3.39 -24.38 -0.78
C THR A 140 2.85 -22.98 -0.96
N SER A 141 3.13 -22.10 -0.01
CA SER A 141 2.68 -20.70 -0.04
C SER A 141 3.74 -19.80 0.61
N LEU A 142 4.04 -18.68 -0.02
CA LEU A 142 4.91 -17.63 0.51
C LEU A 142 4.04 -16.43 0.89
N TRP A 143 4.14 -16.01 2.15
CA TRP A 143 3.53 -14.78 2.65
C TRP A 143 4.64 -13.75 2.82
N LEU A 144 4.67 -12.77 1.93
CA LEU A 144 5.64 -11.68 2.01
C LEU A 144 5.11 -10.58 2.91
N ASN A 145 5.96 -10.05 3.81
CA ASN A 145 5.69 -8.75 4.42
C ASN A 145 5.37 -7.73 3.33
N PRO A 146 4.67 -6.61 3.66
CA PRO A 146 4.31 -5.62 2.66
C PRO A 146 5.51 -5.15 1.84
N VAL A 147 5.38 -5.20 0.51
CA VAL A 147 6.45 -4.82 -0.44
C VAL A 147 6.20 -3.45 -1.09
N LEU A 148 5.17 -2.74 -0.67
CA LEU A 148 4.87 -1.40 -1.14
C LEU A 148 5.79 -0.38 -0.48
N ILE A 149 5.93 0.81 -1.09
CA ILE A 149 6.86 1.84 -0.59
C ILE A 149 6.60 2.12 0.89
N ASN A 150 7.67 2.01 1.66
CA ASN A 150 7.75 2.36 3.07
C ASN A 150 8.89 3.37 3.29
N ASP A 151 8.68 4.63 2.88
CA ASP A 151 9.69 5.68 2.95
C ASP A 151 9.72 6.35 4.33
N MET A 152 9.96 5.55 5.37
CA MET A 152 10.17 6.03 6.74
C MET A 152 11.65 6.31 6.98
N LYS A 153 11.96 7.15 7.98
CA LYS A 153 13.35 7.51 8.35
C LYS A 153 14.13 6.31 8.90
N GLU A 154 13.41 5.39 9.56
CA GLU A 154 13.95 4.20 10.20
C GLU A 154 12.96 3.04 10.09
N GLY A 155 13.46 1.83 10.15
CA GLY A 155 12.63 0.62 10.19
C GLY A 155 11.88 0.31 8.90
N SER A 156 12.24 0.90 7.76
CA SER A 156 11.51 0.71 6.51
C SER A 156 11.53 -0.75 6.00
N TYR A 157 12.43 -1.56 6.53
CA TYR A 157 12.62 -2.96 6.13
C TYR A 157 11.38 -3.83 6.30
N HIS A 158 10.52 -3.51 7.27
CA HIS A 158 9.37 -4.37 7.59
C HIS A 158 8.15 -4.15 6.68
N GLY A 159 8.05 -2.98 5.98
CA GLY A 159 6.97 -2.69 5.03
C GLY A 159 5.64 -2.21 5.63
N TYR A 160 5.43 -2.28 6.95
CA TYR A 160 4.13 -2.02 7.57
C TYR A 160 3.75 -0.54 7.69
N ALA A 161 4.68 0.40 7.51
CA ALA A 161 4.39 1.84 7.47
C ALA A 161 4.31 2.33 6.02
N THR A 162 3.32 1.86 5.26
CA THR A 162 3.18 2.12 3.82
C THR A 162 3.01 3.62 3.55
N THR A 163 3.85 4.18 2.69
CA THR A 163 3.80 5.59 2.27
C THR A 163 3.31 5.78 0.83
N ASP A 164 3.19 4.71 0.05
CA ASP A 164 2.51 4.68 -1.24
C ASP A 164 1.93 3.28 -1.48
N TYR A 165 0.61 3.19 -1.64
CA TYR A 165 -0.10 1.92 -1.86
C TYR A 165 -0.07 1.43 -3.32
N TYR A 166 0.47 2.21 -4.25
CA TYR A 166 0.41 1.92 -5.69
C TYR A 166 1.73 1.43 -6.27
N THR A 167 2.83 1.61 -5.54
CA THR A 167 4.18 1.37 -6.06
C THR A 167 4.92 0.37 -5.19
N VAL A 168 5.59 -0.60 -5.80
CA VAL A 168 6.53 -1.49 -5.09
C VAL A 168 7.73 -0.66 -4.63
N ASP A 169 8.20 -0.89 -3.40
CA ASP A 169 9.38 -0.22 -2.87
C ASP A 169 10.60 -0.55 -3.74
N PRO A 170 11.23 0.46 -4.35
CA PRO A 170 12.32 0.21 -5.29
C PRO A 170 13.54 -0.49 -4.66
N ARG A 171 13.64 -0.50 -3.33
CA ARG A 171 14.65 -1.27 -2.59
C ARG A 171 14.33 -2.77 -2.54
N PHE A 172 13.10 -3.16 -2.86
CA PHE A 172 12.72 -4.56 -3.09
C PHE A 172 12.68 -4.92 -4.56
N GLY A 173 12.63 -3.95 -5.46
CA GLY A 173 12.51 -4.12 -6.91
C GLY A 173 11.36 -3.31 -7.50
N THR A 174 10.90 -3.73 -8.66
CA THR A 174 9.83 -3.10 -9.42
C THR A 174 8.54 -3.92 -9.36
N MET A 175 7.44 -3.36 -9.89
CA MET A 175 6.21 -4.14 -10.11
C MET A 175 6.45 -5.32 -11.08
N GLU A 176 7.35 -5.16 -12.04
CA GLU A 176 7.72 -6.22 -12.97
C GLU A 176 8.45 -7.37 -12.25
N ASP A 177 9.36 -7.05 -11.32
CA ASP A 177 10.03 -8.05 -10.48
C ASP A 177 9.01 -8.80 -9.59
N TYR A 178 8.02 -8.09 -9.04
CA TYR A 178 6.95 -8.72 -8.28
C TYR A 178 6.09 -9.68 -9.13
N LEU A 179 5.75 -9.27 -10.36
CA LEU A 179 5.02 -10.12 -11.31
C LEU A 179 5.87 -11.31 -11.77
N ASN A 180 7.18 -11.11 -11.94
CA ASN A 180 8.12 -12.18 -12.27
C ASN A 180 8.20 -13.22 -11.14
N LEU A 181 8.37 -12.76 -9.89
CA LEU A 181 8.33 -13.65 -8.72
C LEU A 181 7.01 -14.45 -8.66
N SER A 182 5.88 -13.80 -8.90
CA SER A 182 4.58 -14.49 -8.95
C SER A 182 4.54 -15.58 -10.02
N THR A 183 5.10 -15.31 -11.20
CA THR A 183 5.18 -16.26 -12.31
C THR A 183 6.11 -17.44 -11.99
N ILE A 184 7.25 -17.17 -11.34
CA ILE A 184 8.21 -18.19 -10.92
C ILE A 184 7.58 -19.08 -9.84
N ALA A 185 6.92 -18.49 -8.85
CA ALA A 185 6.23 -19.22 -7.77
C ALA A 185 5.14 -20.14 -8.35
N GLU A 186 4.29 -19.63 -9.26
CA GLU A 186 3.23 -20.40 -9.91
C GLU A 186 3.80 -21.62 -10.68
N LYS A 187 4.89 -21.44 -11.45
CA LYS A 187 5.56 -22.55 -12.16
C LYS A 187 6.11 -23.64 -11.23
N ASN A 188 6.39 -23.29 -9.98
CA ASN A 188 6.85 -24.19 -8.95
C ASN A 188 5.73 -24.71 -8.02
N ASN A 189 4.46 -24.43 -8.35
CA ASN A 189 3.27 -24.76 -7.55
C ASN A 189 3.32 -24.13 -6.15
N ILE A 190 3.90 -22.94 -6.03
CA ILE A 190 3.95 -22.15 -4.82
C ILE A 190 2.99 -20.97 -4.99
N LYS A 191 2.09 -20.79 -4.04
CA LYS A 191 1.15 -19.66 -3.99
C LYS A 191 1.85 -18.43 -3.38
N LEU A 192 1.47 -17.24 -3.83
CA LEU A 192 1.99 -15.99 -3.31
C LEU A 192 0.86 -15.24 -2.57
N ILE A 193 1.08 -14.96 -1.29
CA ILE A 193 0.17 -14.19 -0.44
C ILE A 193 0.74 -12.78 -0.31
N LYS A 194 -0.03 -11.79 -0.78
CA LYS A 194 0.32 -10.37 -0.65
C LYS A 194 -0.23 -9.84 0.66
N ASP A 195 0.65 -9.38 1.54
CA ASP A 195 0.27 -8.60 2.72
C ASP A 195 -0.09 -7.16 2.31
N ILE A 196 -1.16 -6.63 2.89
CA ILE A 196 -1.58 -5.25 2.66
C ILE A 196 -2.16 -4.66 3.94
N ILE A 197 -1.72 -3.48 4.30
CA ILE A 197 -2.16 -2.76 5.49
C ILE A 197 -3.22 -1.75 5.07
N VAL A 198 -4.42 -1.89 5.64
CA VAL A 198 -5.57 -1.00 5.37
C VAL A 198 -6.04 -0.27 6.63
N ASN A 199 -5.41 -0.52 7.78
CA ASN A 199 -5.72 0.11 9.05
C ASN A 199 -5.05 1.46 9.21
N HIS A 200 -3.82 1.58 8.77
CA HIS A 200 -3.00 2.79 8.92
C HIS A 200 -2.07 2.97 7.72
N CYS A 201 -1.49 4.15 7.60
CA CYS A 201 -0.40 4.42 6.65
C CYS A 201 0.88 4.82 7.41
N GLY A 202 1.98 5.03 6.69
CA GLY A 202 3.18 5.65 7.27
C GLY A 202 3.01 7.17 7.37
N LEU A 203 3.64 7.79 8.38
CA LEU A 203 3.58 9.23 8.62
C LEU A 203 4.03 10.06 7.39
N TYR A 204 4.89 9.50 6.54
CA TYR A 204 5.35 10.16 5.32
C TYR A 204 4.54 9.77 4.07
N HIS A 205 3.35 9.19 4.25
CA HIS A 205 2.42 8.99 3.14
C HIS A 205 2.02 10.36 2.55
N TRP A 206 1.93 10.46 1.24
CA TRP A 206 1.60 11.71 0.56
C TRP A 206 0.23 12.29 0.93
N TRP A 207 -0.67 11.51 1.57
CA TRP A 207 -1.90 12.04 2.18
C TRP A 207 -1.59 13.00 3.33
N MET A 208 -0.51 12.76 4.07
CA MET A 208 -0.16 13.57 5.25
C MET A 208 0.25 15.00 4.90
N GLU A 209 0.62 15.25 3.63
CA GLU A 209 0.90 16.62 3.15
C GLU A 209 -0.37 17.42 2.91
N ASP A 210 -1.48 16.74 2.60
CA ASP A 210 -2.77 17.33 2.27
C ASP A 210 -3.87 16.27 2.49
N LEU A 211 -4.53 16.29 3.64
CA LEU A 211 -5.54 15.30 3.99
C LEU A 211 -6.83 15.54 3.19
N PRO A 212 -7.47 14.48 2.65
CA PRO A 212 -8.69 14.62 1.86
C PRO A 212 -9.86 15.21 2.64
N PHE A 213 -10.03 14.82 3.90
CA PHE A 213 -11.14 15.21 4.79
C PHE A 213 -10.64 15.59 6.17
N ASP A 214 -11.43 16.38 6.91
CA ASP A 214 -11.14 16.77 8.28
C ASP A 214 -11.22 15.60 9.28
N ASP A 215 -11.78 14.46 8.87
CA ASP A 215 -11.89 13.22 9.62
C ASP A 215 -11.23 12.01 8.89
N TRP A 216 -10.21 12.29 8.07
CA TRP A 216 -9.50 11.25 7.32
C TRP A 216 -8.67 10.31 8.21
N LEU A 217 -8.14 10.84 9.31
CA LEU A 217 -7.42 10.11 10.33
C LEU A 217 -8.23 10.05 11.61
N ASN A 218 -8.19 8.95 12.31
CA ASN A 218 -8.65 8.91 13.69
C ASN A 218 -7.78 9.85 14.53
N PHE A 219 -8.42 10.74 15.31
CA PHE A 219 -7.76 11.77 16.12
C PHE A 219 -6.86 12.74 15.30
N GLN A 220 -7.30 13.09 14.11
CA GLN A 220 -6.60 13.96 13.17
C GLN A 220 -6.15 15.29 13.79
N GLU A 221 -6.94 15.86 14.71
CA GLU A 221 -6.61 17.10 15.41
C GLU A 221 -5.28 17.04 16.19
N ILE A 222 -4.96 15.87 16.76
CA ILE A 222 -3.68 15.67 17.46
C ILE A 222 -2.54 15.67 16.44
N TYR A 223 -2.71 15.00 15.30
CA TYR A 223 -1.74 15.02 14.22
C TYR A 223 -1.50 16.44 13.71
N LEU A 224 -2.57 17.20 13.42
CA LEU A 224 -2.47 18.56 12.89
C LEU A 224 -1.78 19.56 13.86
N ASN A 225 -1.85 19.29 15.16
CA ASN A 225 -1.20 20.08 16.19
C ASN A 225 0.20 19.57 16.57
N SER A 226 0.70 18.58 15.87
CA SER A 226 2.02 17.97 16.10
C SER A 226 2.96 18.27 14.94
N THR A 227 4.26 18.23 15.24
CA THR A 227 5.33 18.17 14.23
C THR A 227 5.95 16.78 14.24
N ASP A 228 6.76 16.44 13.23
CA ASP A 228 7.51 15.16 13.20
C ASP A 228 8.25 14.91 14.53
N ASP A 229 8.80 15.97 15.14
CA ASP A 229 9.58 15.87 16.38
C ASP A 229 8.71 15.79 17.64
N THR A 230 7.46 16.22 17.56
CA THR A 230 6.55 16.29 18.73
C THR A 230 5.44 15.24 18.68
N ILE A 231 5.26 14.55 17.57
CA ILE A 231 4.17 13.58 17.41
C ILE A 231 4.26 12.46 18.42
N GLU A 232 5.44 11.98 18.75
CA GLU A 232 5.64 10.97 19.79
C GLU A 232 5.27 11.45 21.18
N GLN A 233 5.46 12.73 21.46
CA GLN A 233 5.12 13.34 22.75
C GLN A 233 3.62 13.57 22.88
N ASN A 234 2.95 13.89 21.77
CA ASN A 234 1.54 14.20 21.72
C ASN A 234 0.67 12.94 21.53
N THR A 235 1.25 11.88 20.98
CA THR A 235 0.58 10.59 20.81
C THR A 235 0.81 9.75 22.05
N VAL A 236 -0.23 9.50 22.78
CA VAL A 236 -0.17 8.47 23.81
C VAL A 236 -0.30 7.13 23.09
N TYR A 237 0.67 6.26 23.28
CA TYR A 237 0.65 4.92 22.69
C TYR A 237 -0.68 4.25 23.00
N SER A 238 -1.49 4.04 22.00
CA SER A 238 -2.63 3.16 22.15
C SER A 238 -2.08 1.79 22.54
N ASN A 239 -2.73 1.13 23.48
CA ASN A 239 -2.58 -0.30 23.60
C ASN A 239 -3.23 -0.89 22.35
N HIS A 240 -2.54 -0.73 21.23
CA HIS A 240 -2.92 -1.40 20.01
C HIS A 240 -3.31 -2.80 20.37
N ARG A 241 -4.52 -3.19 20.06
CA ARG A 241 -5.00 -4.50 20.36
C ARG A 241 -4.05 -5.54 19.92
N ARG A 242 -3.22 -5.90 20.82
CA ARG A 242 -2.48 -7.12 20.72
C ARG A 242 -3.53 -8.23 20.86
N SER A 243 -4.12 -8.61 19.74
CA SER A 243 -4.72 -9.92 19.44
C SER A 243 -5.62 -10.65 20.47
N THR A 244 -5.64 -10.27 21.72
CA THR A 244 -6.38 -11.02 22.77
C THR A 244 -7.79 -10.52 23.03
N ILE A 245 -8.14 -9.32 22.54
CA ILE A 245 -9.48 -8.77 22.65
C ILE A 245 -9.92 -8.37 21.25
N GLN A 246 -10.70 -9.21 20.63
CA GLN A 246 -11.33 -8.95 19.35
C GLN A 246 -12.58 -8.09 19.52
N ASP A 247 -12.43 -6.89 20.02
CA ASP A 247 -13.53 -5.96 20.07
C ASP A 247 -13.46 -5.09 18.80
N ILE A 248 -14.38 -5.30 17.88
CA ILE A 248 -14.53 -4.54 16.65
C ILE A 248 -14.87 -3.05 16.88
N TYR A 249 -15.22 -2.69 18.12
CA TYR A 249 -15.58 -1.32 18.52
C TYR A 249 -14.48 -0.62 19.31
N ALA A 250 -13.29 -1.15 19.36
CA ALA A 250 -12.22 -0.56 20.15
C ALA A 250 -11.77 0.81 19.71
N ALA A 251 -12.04 1.16 18.48
CA ALA A 251 -11.87 2.53 18.01
C ALA A 251 -12.74 3.55 18.79
N LYS A 252 -13.65 3.08 19.64
CA LYS A 252 -14.51 3.92 20.47
C LYS A 252 -14.17 3.86 21.95
N VAL A 253 -13.15 3.14 22.33
CA VAL A 253 -12.83 2.99 23.74
C VAL A 253 -12.04 4.19 24.19
N ASP A 254 -12.64 4.92 25.08
CA ASP A 254 -11.99 5.89 25.94
C ASP A 254 -10.98 5.16 26.86
N TYR A 255 -9.93 4.63 26.23
CA TYR A 255 -8.89 3.92 26.94
C TYR A 255 -7.81 4.91 27.39
N ARG A 256 -8.10 5.61 28.48
CA ARG A 256 -7.17 6.54 29.15
C ARG A 256 -6.70 7.73 28.31
N GLY A 257 -7.52 8.25 27.41
CA GLY A 257 -7.15 9.37 26.53
C GLY A 257 -6.09 9.01 25.49
N MET A 258 -5.97 7.72 25.15
CA MET A 258 -5.07 7.24 24.14
C MET A 258 -5.70 7.35 22.75
N LEU A 259 -4.84 7.52 21.72
CA LEU A 259 -5.25 7.42 20.33
C LEU A 259 -5.55 5.97 19.99
N ASP A 260 -6.79 5.58 20.19
CA ASP A 260 -7.23 4.23 19.90
C ASP A 260 -7.19 3.99 18.39
N GLY A 261 -6.58 2.89 17.95
CA GLY A 261 -6.38 2.59 16.54
C GLY A 261 -4.99 2.88 16.01
N TRP A 262 -4.33 3.92 16.47
CA TRP A 262 -2.95 4.21 16.07
C TRP A 262 -2.01 3.12 16.58
N PHE A 263 -1.29 2.49 15.65
CA PHE A 263 -0.36 1.43 16.03
C PHE A 263 0.85 1.99 16.80
N VAL A 264 1.44 3.03 16.26
CA VAL A 264 2.51 3.86 16.86
C VAL A 264 2.38 5.28 16.32
N PRO A 265 3.02 6.29 16.92
CA PRO A 265 2.94 7.69 16.48
C PRO A 265 3.24 7.90 15.00
N THR A 266 4.13 7.11 14.43
CA THR A 266 4.54 7.20 13.03
C THR A 266 3.68 6.39 12.05
N MET A 267 2.58 5.78 12.54
CA MET A 267 1.62 5.01 11.75
C MET A 267 0.20 5.48 12.03
N PRO A 268 -0.20 6.65 11.47
CA PRO A 268 -1.54 7.22 11.65
C PRO A 268 -2.63 6.27 11.15
N ASP A 269 -3.66 6.12 11.97
CA ASP A 269 -4.82 5.27 11.72
C ASP A 269 -5.80 5.96 10.75
N LEU A 270 -6.30 5.20 9.75
CA LEU A 270 -7.14 5.70 8.66
C LEU A 270 -8.63 5.47 8.92
#